data_805d56047d1eb34e27816392d40174ec
#
_entry.id   805d56047d1eb34e27816392d40174ec
#
_cell.length_a   1.000
_cell.length_b   1.000
_cell.length_c   1.000
_cell.angle_alpha   90.00
_cell.angle_beta   90.00
_cell.angle_gamma   90.00
#
_symmetry.space_group_name_H-M   'P 1'
#
loop_
_entity.id
_entity.type
_entity.pdbx_description
1 polymer ?
#
loop_
_entity_poly.entity_id
_entity_poly.type
_entity_poly.pdbx_seq_one_letter_code
_entity_poly.pdbx_strand_id
1 'polypeptide(L)'
;MPKALLDCLGYKIYFWSNEKDEPVHVHVSKGKQTDNATKFWITREDIELVHNKSDIPLSDLKRLQQYLWANRDTIIARWYQYFGM
;
A
#
# COMPACT_ATOMS: atom_id res chain seq x y z
N MET A 1 11.96 -4.75 2.52
CA MET A 1 11.01 -3.67 2.83
C MET A 1 9.97 -4.17 3.82
N PRO A 2 9.58 -3.36 4.81
CA PRO A 2 8.59 -3.79 5.79
C PRO A 2 7.20 -3.91 5.18
N LYS A 3 6.44 -4.89 5.63
CA LYS A 3 5.06 -5.07 5.21
C LYS A 3 4.16 -4.06 5.90
N ALA A 4 3.26 -3.44 5.13
CA ALA A 4 2.21 -2.58 5.67
C ALA A 4 1.03 -3.40 6.18
N LEU A 5 0.71 -4.50 5.49
CA LEU A 5 -0.39 -5.42 5.80
C LEU A 5 -0.01 -6.83 5.39
N LEU A 6 -0.83 -7.80 5.79
CA LEU A 6 -0.73 -9.17 5.30
C LEU A 6 -0.99 -9.20 3.80
N ASP A 7 -0.43 -10.21 3.12
CA ASP A 7 -0.63 -10.39 1.69
C ASP A 7 -2.13 -10.58 1.38
N CYS A 8 -2.55 -10.05 0.25
CA CYS A 8 -3.94 -10.14 -0.21
C CYS A 8 -3.95 -10.56 -1.68
N LEU A 9 -4.64 -11.64 -2.02
CA LEU A 9 -4.76 -12.15 -3.40
C LEU A 9 -3.39 -12.41 -4.07
N GLY A 10 -2.38 -12.77 -3.27
CA GLY A 10 -1.03 -12.96 -3.78
C GLY A 10 -0.23 -11.67 -3.96
N TYR A 11 -0.80 -10.53 -3.61
CA TYR A 11 -0.10 -9.25 -3.65
C TYR A 11 0.52 -8.94 -2.31
N LYS A 12 1.75 -8.39 -2.35
CA LYS A 12 2.43 -7.86 -1.16
C LYS A 12 2.13 -6.38 -1.02
N ILE A 13 1.93 -5.93 0.21
CA ILE A 13 1.59 -4.54 0.55
C ILE A 13 2.67 -4.05 1.51
N TYR A 14 3.46 -3.05 1.10
CA TYR A 14 4.67 -2.68 1.82
C TYR A 14 4.99 -1.19 1.71
N PHE A 15 5.93 -0.72 2.56
CA PHE A 15 6.52 0.62 2.52
C PHE A 15 7.94 0.54 1.97
N TRP A 16 8.39 1.62 1.30
CA TRP A 16 9.81 1.82 1.04
C TRP A 16 10.42 2.61 2.19
N SER A 17 11.66 2.27 2.59
CA SER A 17 12.29 2.80 3.80
C SER A 17 12.70 4.28 3.72
N ASN A 18 12.76 4.86 2.55
CA ASN A 18 13.24 6.23 2.35
C ASN A 18 12.12 7.23 2.02
N GLU A 19 10.89 6.94 2.40
CA GLU A 19 9.73 7.75 1.99
C GLU A 19 9.02 8.44 3.14
N LYS A 20 9.69 8.66 4.26
CA LYS A 20 9.05 9.27 5.44
C LYS A 20 8.55 10.69 5.23
N ASP A 21 9.10 11.41 4.24
CA ASP A 21 8.72 12.79 3.95
C ASP A 21 7.48 12.89 3.04
N GLU A 22 6.97 11.77 2.56
CA GLU A 22 5.76 11.72 1.76
C GLU A 22 4.56 11.42 2.65
N PRO A 23 3.34 11.76 2.20
CA PRO A 23 2.13 11.30 2.89
C PRO A 23 2.06 9.78 2.98
N VAL A 24 1.26 9.27 3.91
CA VAL A 24 1.11 7.83 4.09
C VAL A 24 0.68 7.18 2.78
N HIS A 25 1.41 6.15 2.36
CA HIS A 25 1.10 5.41 1.14
C HIS A 25 1.62 3.98 1.24
N VAL A 26 1.15 3.12 0.34
CA VAL A 26 1.63 1.75 0.23
C VAL A 26 2.00 1.44 -1.21
N HIS A 27 2.91 0.49 -1.36
CA HIS A 27 3.27 -0.11 -2.63
C HIS A 27 2.69 -1.52 -2.67
N VAL A 28 2.12 -1.90 -3.80
CA VAL A 28 1.48 -3.21 -3.98
C VAL A 28 2.06 -3.87 -5.23
N SER A 29 2.56 -5.08 -5.05
CA SER A 29 3.09 -5.87 -6.18
C SER A 29 2.79 -7.33 -6.00
N LYS A 30 2.64 -8.06 -7.10
CA LYS A 30 2.34 -9.48 -7.06
C LYS A 30 3.62 -10.30 -6.87
N GLY A 31 3.58 -11.19 -5.88
CA GLY A 31 4.64 -12.17 -5.64
C GLY A 31 5.85 -11.64 -4.91
N LYS A 32 6.44 -10.53 -5.31
CA LYS A 32 7.63 -9.98 -4.68
C LYS A 32 7.62 -8.46 -4.71
N GLN A 33 8.38 -7.85 -3.82
CA GLN A 33 8.57 -6.41 -3.78
C GLN A 33 9.42 -5.95 -4.97
N THR A 34 9.02 -4.83 -5.61
CA THR A 34 9.68 -4.32 -6.82
C THR A 34 9.50 -2.80 -6.91
N ASP A 35 10.40 -2.15 -7.68
CA ASP A 35 10.29 -0.72 -7.96
C ASP A 35 9.11 -0.39 -8.89
N ASN A 36 8.59 -1.37 -9.61
CA ASN A 36 7.44 -1.20 -10.50
C ASN A 36 6.12 -1.50 -9.80
N ALA A 37 6.05 -1.28 -8.51
CA ALA A 37 4.84 -1.53 -7.73
C ALA A 37 3.77 -0.47 -8.01
N THR A 38 2.52 -0.88 -7.83
CA THR A 38 1.37 0.03 -7.85
C THR A 38 1.34 0.81 -6.54
N LYS A 39 0.96 2.08 -6.58
CA LYS A 39 1.01 2.97 -5.41
C LYS A 39 -0.37 3.52 -5.08
N PHE A 40 -0.71 3.50 -3.78
CA PHE A 40 -1.94 4.09 -3.24
C PHE A 40 -1.61 5.08 -2.12
N TRP A 41 -2.22 6.27 -2.17
CA TRP A 41 -2.26 7.17 -1.01
C TRP A 41 -3.30 6.65 -0.01
N ILE A 42 -2.95 6.72 1.28
CA ILE A 42 -3.83 6.23 2.35
C ILE A 42 -4.17 7.38 3.29
N THR A 43 -5.46 7.72 3.35
CA THR A 43 -5.98 8.64 4.36
C THR A 43 -7.13 7.97 5.09
N ARG A 44 -7.61 8.59 6.17
CA ARG A 44 -8.76 8.05 6.90
C ARG A 44 -10.06 8.16 6.10
N GLU A 45 -10.11 9.08 5.14
CA GLU A 45 -11.30 9.33 4.34
C GLU A 45 -11.26 8.68 2.96
N ASP A 46 -10.08 8.26 2.48
CA ASP A 46 -9.97 7.78 1.11
C ASP A 46 -8.74 6.90 0.89
N ILE A 47 -8.84 6.07 -0.15
CA ILE A 47 -7.74 5.28 -0.69
C ILE A 47 -7.60 5.68 -2.16
N GLU A 48 -6.55 6.39 -2.49
CA GLU A 48 -6.38 6.95 -3.84
C GLU A 48 -5.31 6.20 -4.62
N LEU A 49 -5.67 5.69 -5.79
CA LEU A 49 -4.71 5.08 -6.70
C LEU A 49 -3.87 6.16 -7.36
N VAL A 50 -2.56 6.14 -7.12
CA VAL A 50 -1.63 7.11 -7.70
C VAL A 50 -1.25 6.71 -9.12
N HIS A 51 -0.82 5.45 -9.28
CA HIS A 51 -0.49 4.86 -10.58
C HIS A 51 -0.55 3.34 -10.44
N ASN A 52 -0.58 2.65 -11.57
CA ASN A 52 -0.67 1.19 -11.61
C ASN A 52 0.49 0.62 -12.43
N LYS A 53 1.71 0.85 -11.99
CA LYS A 53 2.92 0.37 -12.69
C LYS A 53 3.03 -1.15 -12.73
N SER A 54 2.42 -1.85 -11.76
CA SER A 54 2.38 -3.32 -11.77
C SER A 54 1.33 -3.90 -12.70
N ASP A 55 0.55 -3.05 -13.38
CA ASP A 55 -0.49 -3.45 -14.31
C ASP A 55 -1.47 -4.45 -13.68
N ILE A 56 -1.94 -4.12 -12.48
CA ILE A 56 -2.89 -4.96 -11.75
C ILE A 56 -4.26 -4.91 -12.45
N PRO A 57 -4.90 -6.06 -12.71
CA PRO A 57 -6.22 -6.08 -13.33
C PRO A 57 -7.26 -5.31 -12.50
N LEU A 58 -8.24 -4.71 -13.17
CA LEU A 58 -9.24 -3.87 -12.52
C LEU A 58 -9.99 -4.58 -11.41
N SER A 59 -10.34 -5.85 -11.61
CA SER A 59 -11.05 -6.64 -10.58
C SER A 59 -10.22 -6.79 -9.31
N ASP A 60 -8.91 -6.99 -9.45
CA ASP A 60 -8.01 -7.09 -8.31
C ASP A 60 -7.77 -5.73 -7.66
N LEU A 61 -7.68 -4.65 -8.47
CA LEU A 61 -7.56 -3.30 -7.94
C LEU A 61 -8.74 -2.95 -7.03
N LYS A 62 -9.95 -3.30 -7.44
CA LYS A 62 -11.15 -3.05 -6.63
C LYS A 62 -11.10 -3.80 -5.30
N ARG A 63 -10.68 -5.07 -5.32
CA ARG A 63 -10.56 -5.87 -4.10
C ARG A 63 -9.46 -5.36 -3.18
N LEU A 64 -8.32 -4.99 -3.76
CA LEU A 64 -7.22 -4.40 -3.00
C LEU A 64 -7.64 -3.08 -2.36
N GLN A 65 -8.36 -2.24 -3.11
CA GLN A 65 -8.85 -0.97 -2.59
C GLN A 65 -9.78 -1.16 -1.40
N GLN A 66 -10.68 -2.15 -1.47
CA GLN A 66 -11.57 -2.49 -0.35
C GLN A 66 -10.77 -2.99 0.86
N TYR A 67 -9.76 -3.82 0.63
CA TYR A 67 -8.90 -4.33 1.68
C TYR A 67 -8.11 -3.21 2.35
N LEU A 68 -7.53 -2.31 1.56
CA LEU A 68 -6.81 -1.16 2.08
C LEU A 68 -7.73 -0.23 2.87
N TRP A 69 -8.94 -0.01 2.35
CA TRP A 69 -9.95 0.82 3.03
C TRP A 69 -10.31 0.24 4.40
N ALA A 70 -10.58 -1.06 4.47
CA ALA A 70 -10.93 -1.73 5.71
C ALA A 70 -9.81 -1.68 6.75
N ASN A 71 -8.55 -1.58 6.31
CA ASN A 71 -7.37 -1.60 7.16
C ASN A 71 -6.61 -0.26 7.20
N ARG A 72 -7.23 0.83 6.76
CA ARG A 72 -6.55 2.11 6.62
C ARG A 72 -5.94 2.63 7.93
N ASP A 73 -6.64 2.48 9.04
CA ASP A 73 -6.12 2.93 10.33
C ASP A 73 -4.90 2.12 10.77
N THR A 74 -4.91 0.82 10.50
CA THR A 74 -3.77 -0.06 10.76
C THR A 74 -2.56 0.34 9.91
N ILE A 75 -2.77 0.66 8.64
CA ILE A 75 -1.71 1.11 7.75
C ILE A 75 -1.10 2.41 8.27
N ILE A 76 -1.94 3.37 8.63
CA ILE A 76 -1.49 4.67 9.14
C ILE A 76 -0.69 4.49 10.42
N ALA A 77 -1.17 3.65 11.34
CA ALA A 77 -0.48 3.38 12.59
C ALA A 77 0.90 2.73 12.34
N ARG A 78 0.96 1.77 11.43
CA ARG A 78 2.22 1.09 11.08
C ARG A 78 3.20 2.03 10.38
N TRP A 79 2.70 2.95 9.55
CA TRP A 79 3.54 3.97 8.92
C TRP A 79 4.24 4.81 9.96
N TYR A 80 3.49 5.40 10.91
CA TYR A 80 4.07 6.24 11.96
C TYR A 80 5.00 5.44 12.87
N GLN A 81 4.65 4.22 13.19
CA GLN A 81 5.48 3.34 14.00
C GLN A 81 6.80 3.03 13.30
N TYR A 82 6.76 2.71 12.00
CA TYR A 82 7.95 2.37 11.24
C TYR A 82 8.89 3.56 11.05
N PHE A 83 8.33 4.74 10.75
CA PHE A 83 9.15 5.94 10.52
C PHE A 83 9.47 6.71 11.80
N GLY A 84 9.00 6.28 12.96
CA GLY A 84 9.32 6.90 14.24
C GLY A 84 8.66 8.25 14.45
N MET A 85 7.50 8.47 13.85
CA MET A 85 6.78 9.74 13.96
C MET A 85 5.68 9.72 15.01
#